data_ea32847e80b5231cedb40c1177f9bd67
#
_entry.id   ea32847e80b5231cedb40c1177f9bd67
#
_cell.length_a   1.000
_cell.length_b   1.000
_cell.length_c   1.000
_cell.angle_alpha   90.00
_cell.angle_beta   90.00
_cell.angle_gamma   90.00
#
_symmetry.space_group_name_H-M   'P 1'
#
loop_
_entity.id
_entity.type
_entity.pdbx_description
1 polymer ?
#
loop_
_entity_poly.entity_id
_entity_poly.type
_entity_poly.pdbx_seq_one_letter_code
_entity_poly.pdbx_strand_id
1 'polypeptide(L)'
;MLQLSSTAKRLGASLLLLLAFLVAYGFFVQPWHMRWGATDAEIAMALPGDPFIPPTTVVSTRAITIHAPSTQVWAWLVQLGQNHGGFYSYDWLENLFLAQMHNADRIVPEWQNPQVGDEVTMMANPPPMSIAKIALLDPGRALVLKGGWAFYLQPLDAQTTRLIVRYASFPVKGSWTAALFYYPIFEPAHFIMEAGMMLGIKQRAEAAMSTPAPKPNDPLLLLAKEARP
;
A
#
# COMPACT_ATOMS: atom_id res chain seq x y z
N MET A 1 37.06 27.20 -33.44
CA MET A 1 35.81 26.95 -32.69
C MET A 1 35.14 25.71 -33.27
N LEU A 2 35.08 24.63 -32.53
CA LEU A 2 34.38 23.41 -32.96
C LEU A 2 32.88 23.69 -32.95
N GLN A 3 32.26 23.75 -34.14
CA GLN A 3 30.83 23.83 -34.27
C GLN A 3 30.24 22.43 -34.00
N LEU A 4 29.54 22.29 -32.87
CA LEU A 4 28.79 21.08 -32.55
C LEU A 4 27.72 20.82 -33.64
N SER A 5 27.59 19.58 -34.08
CA SER A 5 26.55 19.17 -35.03
C SER A 5 25.15 19.44 -34.46
N SER A 6 24.14 19.60 -35.31
CA SER A 6 22.75 19.79 -34.89
C SER A 6 22.25 18.63 -34.01
N THR A 7 22.71 17.41 -34.26
CA THR A 7 22.41 16.22 -33.45
C THR A 7 23.01 16.34 -32.06
N ALA A 8 24.29 16.78 -31.95
CA ALA A 8 24.92 16.98 -30.63
C ALA A 8 24.22 18.06 -29.78
N LYS A 9 23.75 19.15 -30.45
CA LYS A 9 22.97 20.20 -29.76
C LYS A 9 21.61 19.66 -29.25
N ARG A 10 20.93 18.85 -30.07
CA ARG A 10 19.65 18.23 -29.68
C ARG A 10 19.84 17.24 -28.52
N LEU A 11 20.84 16.38 -28.57
CA LEU A 11 21.17 15.45 -27.48
C LEU A 11 21.51 16.20 -26.19
N GLY A 12 22.32 17.27 -26.27
CA GLY A 12 22.63 18.12 -25.11
C GLY A 12 21.39 18.77 -24.51
N ALA A 13 20.50 19.31 -25.35
CA ALA A 13 19.25 19.89 -24.91
C ALA A 13 18.32 18.84 -24.24
N SER A 14 18.20 17.65 -24.81
CA SER A 14 17.41 16.56 -24.23
C SER A 14 17.95 16.10 -22.87
N LEU A 15 19.28 16.02 -22.73
CA LEU A 15 19.92 15.67 -21.46
C LEU A 15 19.68 16.74 -20.39
N LEU A 16 19.78 18.02 -20.77
CA LEU A 16 19.49 19.12 -19.84
C LEU A 16 18.03 19.14 -19.40
N LEU A 17 17.09 18.89 -20.30
CA LEU A 17 15.67 18.78 -19.98
C LEU A 17 15.39 17.59 -19.05
N LEU A 18 16.00 16.44 -19.31
CA LEU A 18 15.89 15.28 -18.42
C LEU A 18 16.46 15.58 -17.03
N LEU A 19 17.62 16.21 -16.95
CA LEU A 19 18.22 16.60 -15.68
C LEU A 19 17.34 17.60 -14.92
N ALA A 20 16.83 18.62 -15.60
CA ALA A 20 15.91 19.58 -15.02
C ALA A 20 14.62 18.92 -14.51
N PHE A 21 14.08 17.96 -15.27
CA PHE A 21 12.92 17.16 -14.85
C PHE A 21 13.22 16.33 -13.59
N LEU A 22 14.35 15.62 -13.56
CA LEU A 22 14.75 14.81 -12.38
C LEU A 22 14.96 15.68 -11.14
N VAL A 23 15.57 16.85 -11.31
CA VAL A 23 15.74 17.82 -10.21
C VAL A 23 14.39 18.32 -9.73
N ALA A 24 13.51 18.76 -10.65
CA ALA A 24 12.17 19.22 -10.27
C ALA A 24 11.34 18.11 -9.61
N TYR A 25 11.43 16.88 -10.11
CA TYR A 25 10.80 15.72 -9.49
C TYR A 25 11.28 15.54 -8.05
N GLY A 26 12.60 15.51 -7.82
CA GLY A 26 13.18 15.30 -6.50
C GLY A 26 12.83 16.41 -5.48
N PHE A 27 12.66 17.66 -5.95
CA PHE A 27 12.33 18.78 -5.06
C PHE A 27 10.83 18.95 -4.79
N PHE A 28 9.97 18.65 -5.76
CA PHE A 28 8.53 18.97 -5.66
C PHE A 28 7.63 17.74 -5.57
N VAL A 29 7.89 16.74 -6.40
CA VAL A 29 7.00 15.58 -6.51
C VAL A 29 7.32 14.53 -5.44
N GLN A 30 8.58 14.15 -5.31
CA GLN A 30 9.00 13.13 -4.38
C GLN A 30 8.65 13.45 -2.91
N PRO A 31 8.94 14.65 -2.35
CA PRO A 31 8.55 14.96 -0.97
C PRO A 31 7.04 14.89 -0.76
N TRP A 32 6.24 15.25 -1.77
CA TRP A 32 4.79 15.19 -1.69
C TRP A 32 4.29 13.74 -1.61
N HIS A 33 4.70 12.86 -2.53
CA HIS A 33 4.17 11.50 -2.52
C HIS A 33 4.78 10.60 -1.42
N MET A 34 5.96 10.94 -0.91
CA MET A 34 6.54 10.27 0.26
C MET A 34 5.69 10.47 1.53
N ARG A 35 4.88 11.53 1.57
CA ARG A 35 4.04 11.91 2.69
C ARG A 35 2.58 12.14 2.34
N TRP A 36 2.14 11.56 1.23
CA TRP A 36 0.81 11.80 0.68
C TRP A 36 -0.30 11.58 1.70
N GLY A 37 -1.06 12.65 1.96
CA GLY A 37 -2.18 12.67 2.89
C GLY A 37 -1.80 12.63 4.38
N ALA A 38 -0.53 12.40 4.74
CA ALA A 38 -0.09 12.39 6.13
C ALA A 38 0.20 13.81 6.66
N THR A 39 -0.13 14.05 7.92
CA THR A 39 0.25 15.25 8.66
C THR A 39 1.68 15.17 9.21
N ASP A 40 2.27 16.30 9.58
CA ASP A 40 3.60 16.33 10.21
C ASP A 40 3.62 15.53 11.53
N ALA A 41 2.53 15.58 12.28
CA ALA A 41 2.38 14.80 13.52
C ALA A 41 2.39 13.29 13.25
N GLU A 42 1.70 12.81 12.20
CA GLU A 42 1.68 11.39 11.81
C GLU A 42 3.03 10.90 11.29
N ILE A 43 3.78 11.78 10.62
CA ILE A 43 5.14 11.47 10.16
C ILE A 43 6.09 11.31 11.34
N ALA A 44 5.98 12.19 12.33
CA ALA A 44 6.83 12.19 13.53
C ALA A 44 6.41 11.16 14.59
N MET A 45 5.19 10.62 14.50
CA MET A 45 4.66 9.69 15.48
C MET A 45 5.43 8.36 15.45
N ALA A 46 5.77 7.83 16.63
CA ALA A 46 6.31 6.48 16.74
C ALA A 46 5.21 5.44 16.45
N LEU A 47 5.48 4.54 15.51
CA LEU A 47 4.57 3.45 15.13
C LEU A 47 5.13 2.08 15.55
N PRO A 48 4.28 1.09 15.81
CA PRO A 48 4.72 -0.26 16.18
C PRO A 48 5.70 -0.92 15.21
N GLY A 49 5.70 -0.49 13.93
CA GLY A 49 6.59 -0.99 12.88
C GLY A 49 8.01 -0.41 12.90
N ASP A 50 8.24 0.71 13.57
CA ASP A 50 9.50 1.44 13.51
C ASP A 50 10.73 0.61 13.98
N PRO A 51 10.65 -0.26 15.01
CA PRO A 51 11.76 -1.11 15.41
C PRO A 51 12.21 -2.11 14.33
N PHE A 52 11.38 -2.39 13.33
CA PHE A 52 11.72 -3.30 12.23
C PHE A 52 12.32 -2.58 11.02
N ILE A 53 12.50 -1.25 11.08
CA ILE A 53 13.02 -0.43 9.98
C ILE A 53 14.55 -0.40 10.04
N PRO A 54 15.25 -0.93 9.01
CA PRO A 54 16.70 -0.81 8.94
C PRO A 54 17.14 0.66 8.78
N PRO A 55 18.25 1.10 9.41
CA PRO A 55 18.68 2.51 9.41
C PRO A 55 19.09 3.03 8.02
N THR A 56 19.40 2.14 7.09
CA THR A 56 19.83 2.48 5.72
C THR A 56 18.65 2.65 4.75
N THR A 57 17.42 2.47 5.19
CA THR A 57 16.23 2.60 4.34
C THR A 57 15.76 4.04 4.20
N VAL A 58 14.98 4.29 3.16
CA VAL A 58 14.15 5.49 3.01
C VAL A 58 12.75 5.14 3.48
N VAL A 59 12.15 6.02 4.26
CA VAL A 59 10.84 5.79 4.87
C VAL A 59 9.82 6.76 4.29
N SER A 60 8.70 6.24 3.81
CA SER A 60 7.51 7.01 3.50
C SER A 60 6.45 6.82 4.59
N THR A 61 5.63 7.85 4.81
CA THR A 61 4.45 7.77 5.67
C THR A 61 3.28 8.40 4.94
N ARG A 62 2.25 7.60 4.65
CA ARG A 62 1.06 8.03 3.91
C ARG A 62 -0.17 7.78 4.75
N ALA A 63 -1.22 8.59 4.57
CA ALA A 63 -2.41 8.41 5.38
C ALA A 63 -3.68 8.87 4.65
N ILE A 64 -4.79 8.17 4.92
CA ILE A 64 -6.12 8.55 4.44
C ILE A 64 -7.16 8.40 5.55
N THR A 65 -8.24 9.14 5.43
CA THR A 65 -9.42 8.97 6.28
C THR A 65 -10.43 8.08 5.57
N ILE A 66 -10.94 7.08 6.30
CA ILE A 66 -11.92 6.08 5.86
C ILE A 66 -13.17 6.23 6.71
N HIS A 67 -14.33 6.43 6.11
CA HIS A 67 -15.61 6.55 6.80
C HIS A 67 -16.20 5.16 7.08
N ALA A 68 -15.49 4.40 7.90
CA ALA A 68 -15.88 3.09 8.39
C ALA A 68 -15.21 2.83 9.74
N PRO A 69 -15.79 1.98 10.61
CA PRO A 69 -15.17 1.54 11.86
C PRO A 69 -13.83 0.83 11.60
N SER A 70 -12.92 0.90 12.56
CA SER A 70 -11.60 0.24 12.44
C SER A 70 -11.71 -1.28 12.26
N THR A 71 -12.71 -1.91 12.84
CA THR A 71 -13.01 -3.34 12.65
C THR A 71 -13.33 -3.69 11.21
N GLN A 72 -14.06 -2.81 10.50
CA GLN A 72 -14.38 -2.99 9.09
C GLN A 72 -13.14 -2.81 8.21
N VAL A 73 -12.31 -1.80 8.49
CA VAL A 73 -11.04 -1.58 7.77
C VAL A 73 -10.07 -2.72 8.03
N TRP A 74 -10.01 -3.20 9.28
CA TRP A 74 -9.16 -4.32 9.70
C TRP A 74 -9.45 -5.59 8.91
N ALA A 75 -10.73 -5.91 8.71
CA ALA A 75 -11.12 -7.11 7.97
C ALA A 75 -10.55 -7.14 6.52
N TRP A 76 -10.39 -5.98 5.88
CA TRP A 76 -9.73 -5.88 4.58
C TRP A 76 -8.21 -5.94 4.68
N LEU A 77 -7.61 -5.39 5.73
CA LEU A 77 -6.16 -5.41 5.93
C LEU A 77 -5.61 -6.81 6.15
N VAL A 78 -6.28 -7.63 6.96
CA VAL A 78 -5.76 -8.96 7.33
C VAL A 78 -5.78 -9.97 6.19
N GLN A 79 -6.51 -9.70 5.12
CA GLN A 79 -6.51 -10.57 3.93
C GLN A 79 -5.66 -10.02 2.78
N LEU A 80 -4.72 -9.10 3.04
CA LEU A 80 -3.75 -8.67 2.04
C LEU A 80 -2.84 -9.81 1.62
N GLY A 81 -2.48 -9.82 0.34
CA GLY A 81 -1.55 -10.79 -0.25
C GLY A 81 -2.10 -11.46 -1.49
N GLN A 82 -1.21 -11.79 -2.44
CA GLN A 82 -1.56 -12.43 -3.71
C GLN A 82 -2.27 -13.77 -3.51
N ASN A 83 -1.86 -14.53 -2.51
CA ASN A 83 -2.46 -15.82 -2.14
C ASN A 83 -3.77 -15.69 -1.32
N HIS A 84 -4.24 -14.47 -1.09
CA HIS A 84 -5.46 -14.14 -0.35
C HIS A 84 -6.30 -13.12 -1.13
N GLY A 85 -6.58 -11.97 -0.53
CA GLY A 85 -7.47 -10.94 -1.08
C GLY A 85 -6.84 -9.99 -2.11
N GLY A 86 -5.58 -10.19 -2.49
CA GLY A 86 -4.84 -9.24 -3.30
C GLY A 86 -4.38 -8.01 -2.50
N PHE A 87 -4.04 -6.94 -3.21
CA PHE A 87 -3.66 -5.66 -2.57
C PHE A 87 -4.68 -4.56 -2.83
N TYR A 88 -5.82 -4.86 -3.45
CA TYR A 88 -6.89 -3.89 -3.76
C TYR A 88 -6.46 -2.70 -4.62
N SER A 89 -5.31 -2.84 -5.27
CA SER A 89 -4.72 -1.85 -6.15
C SER A 89 -5.09 -2.12 -7.62
N TYR A 90 -4.22 -1.79 -8.54
CA TYR A 90 -4.41 -1.94 -9.98
C TYR A 90 -3.95 -3.33 -10.42
N ASP A 91 -4.79 -4.36 -10.31
CA ASP A 91 -4.48 -5.75 -10.68
C ASP A 91 -3.98 -5.88 -12.13
N TRP A 92 -4.52 -5.10 -13.07
CA TRP A 92 -4.05 -5.08 -14.45
C TRP A 92 -2.56 -4.66 -14.56
N LEU A 93 -2.14 -3.68 -13.73
CA LEU A 93 -0.75 -3.20 -13.71
C LEU A 93 0.17 -4.22 -13.03
N GLU A 94 -0.26 -4.81 -11.93
CA GLU A 94 0.45 -5.88 -11.22
C GLU A 94 0.62 -7.10 -12.15
N ASN A 95 -0.41 -7.46 -12.89
CA ASN A 95 -0.42 -8.60 -13.80
C ASN A 95 0.43 -8.37 -15.06
N LEU A 96 0.70 -7.13 -15.43
CA LEU A 96 1.70 -6.81 -16.45
C LEU A 96 3.11 -7.29 -16.04
N PHE A 97 3.39 -7.34 -14.74
CA PHE A 97 4.61 -7.89 -14.15
C PHE A 97 4.46 -9.35 -13.67
N LEU A 98 3.49 -10.08 -14.21
CA LEU A 98 3.25 -11.50 -13.94
C LEU A 98 2.90 -11.81 -12.47
N ALA A 99 2.36 -10.85 -11.75
CA ALA A 99 1.98 -11.03 -10.34
C ALA A 99 0.81 -12.00 -10.16
N GLN A 100 -0.01 -12.23 -11.19
CA GLN A 100 -1.25 -13.01 -11.15
C GLN A 100 -2.17 -12.58 -9.99
N MET A 101 -2.30 -11.29 -9.83
CA MET A 101 -3.07 -10.66 -8.77
C MET A 101 -4.56 -10.70 -9.08
N HIS A 102 -5.36 -11.02 -8.07
CA HIS A 102 -6.82 -10.93 -8.10
C HIS A 102 -7.30 -10.27 -6.81
N ASN A 103 -7.95 -9.12 -6.97
CA ASN A 103 -8.47 -8.37 -5.82
C ASN A 103 -9.82 -8.94 -5.39
N ALA A 104 -9.94 -9.36 -4.12
CA ALA A 104 -11.20 -9.82 -3.56
C ALA A 104 -12.21 -8.67 -3.46
N ASP A 105 -13.48 -8.99 -3.68
CA ASP A 105 -14.64 -8.10 -3.57
C ASP A 105 -15.43 -8.28 -2.27
N ARG A 106 -15.05 -9.26 -1.45
CA ARG A 106 -15.71 -9.62 -0.17
C ARG A 106 -14.70 -9.99 0.90
N ILE A 107 -15.14 -9.94 2.14
CA ILE A 107 -14.42 -10.52 3.27
C ILE A 107 -14.58 -12.04 3.23
N VAL A 108 -13.46 -12.75 3.29
CA VAL A 108 -13.39 -14.21 3.30
C VAL A 108 -13.09 -14.68 4.73
N PRO A 109 -14.00 -15.42 5.38
CA PRO A 109 -13.86 -15.79 6.79
C PRO A 109 -12.57 -16.58 7.09
N GLU A 110 -12.12 -17.41 6.15
CA GLU A 110 -10.92 -18.25 6.27
C GLU A 110 -9.64 -17.43 6.37
N TRP A 111 -9.65 -16.17 5.91
CA TRP A 111 -8.48 -15.27 5.92
C TRP A 111 -8.47 -14.28 7.08
N GLN A 112 -9.46 -14.38 8.00
CA GLN A 112 -9.64 -13.37 9.06
C GLN A 112 -8.82 -13.62 10.33
N ASN A 113 -8.08 -14.72 10.42
CA ASN A 113 -7.32 -15.09 11.61
C ASN A 113 -5.83 -15.31 11.32
N PRO A 114 -5.13 -14.32 10.73
CA PRO A 114 -3.69 -14.43 10.49
C PRO A 114 -2.92 -14.51 11.80
N GLN A 115 -1.72 -15.07 11.74
CA GLN A 115 -0.82 -15.22 12.88
C GLN A 115 0.50 -14.50 12.61
N VAL A 116 1.20 -14.12 13.67
CA VAL A 116 2.59 -13.66 13.54
C VAL A 116 3.43 -14.79 12.94
N GLY A 117 4.17 -14.47 11.90
CA GLY A 117 4.97 -15.41 11.13
C GLY A 117 4.35 -15.86 9.81
N ASP A 118 3.04 -15.63 9.60
CA ASP A 118 2.38 -15.93 8.34
C ASP A 118 2.97 -15.12 7.19
N GLU A 119 2.93 -15.71 5.99
CA GLU A 119 3.52 -15.12 4.80
C GLU A 119 2.47 -14.32 4.00
N VAL A 120 2.85 -13.11 3.65
CA VAL A 120 2.14 -12.24 2.72
C VAL A 120 2.94 -12.19 1.43
N THR A 121 2.42 -12.80 0.37
CA THR A 121 3.10 -12.87 -0.92
C THR A 121 2.71 -11.69 -1.82
N MET A 122 3.70 -11.12 -2.54
CA MET A 122 3.49 -9.96 -3.40
C MET A 122 3.14 -10.35 -4.84
N MET A 123 3.37 -11.60 -5.23
CA MET A 123 3.14 -12.12 -6.58
C MET A 123 3.06 -13.63 -6.59
N ALA A 124 2.49 -14.22 -7.65
CA ALA A 124 2.53 -15.67 -7.86
C ALA A 124 3.97 -16.16 -8.07
N ASN A 125 4.28 -17.38 -7.56
CA ASN A 125 5.62 -17.95 -7.60
C ASN A 125 6.70 -16.97 -7.11
N PRO A 126 6.54 -16.44 -5.89
CA PRO A 126 7.31 -15.29 -5.44
C PRO A 126 8.78 -15.66 -5.23
N PRO A 127 9.73 -14.84 -5.74
CA PRO A 127 11.11 -14.92 -5.27
C PRO A 127 11.15 -14.53 -3.77
N PRO A 128 12.14 -14.98 -3.00
CA PRO A 128 12.19 -14.76 -1.55
C PRO A 128 12.03 -13.29 -1.12
N MET A 129 12.48 -12.34 -1.95
CA MET A 129 12.38 -10.90 -1.69
C MET A 129 10.96 -10.35 -1.79
N SER A 130 10.04 -11.08 -2.43
CA SER A 130 8.62 -10.70 -2.57
C SER A 130 7.70 -11.44 -1.61
N ILE A 131 8.26 -12.07 -0.58
CA ILE A 131 7.55 -12.68 0.53
C ILE A 131 7.84 -11.87 1.78
N ALA A 132 6.83 -11.27 2.36
CA ALA A 132 6.92 -10.64 3.68
C ALA A 132 6.27 -11.54 4.73
N LYS A 133 6.77 -11.48 5.97
CA LYS A 133 6.15 -12.19 7.11
C LYS A 133 5.52 -11.18 8.06
N ILE A 134 4.40 -11.55 8.65
CA ILE A 134 3.78 -10.74 9.70
C ILE A 134 4.73 -10.74 10.91
N ALA A 135 5.22 -9.55 11.27
CA ALA A 135 6.14 -9.36 12.39
C ALA A 135 5.41 -8.93 13.66
N LEU A 136 4.28 -8.21 13.52
CA LEU A 136 3.43 -7.80 14.62
C LEU A 136 1.98 -7.74 14.15
N LEU A 137 1.10 -8.21 15.02
CA LEU A 137 -0.35 -8.18 14.83
C LEU A 137 -0.99 -7.67 16.12
N ASP A 138 -1.62 -6.50 16.03
CA ASP A 138 -2.46 -5.92 17.08
C ASP A 138 -3.87 -5.74 16.50
N PRO A 139 -4.80 -6.68 16.80
CA PRO A 139 -6.09 -6.75 16.13
C PRO A 139 -6.88 -5.43 16.21
N GLY A 140 -7.31 -4.96 15.05
CA GLY A 140 -8.05 -3.70 14.89
C GLY A 140 -7.19 -2.44 15.00
N ARG A 141 -5.86 -2.56 15.22
CA ARG A 141 -4.96 -1.41 15.40
C ARG A 141 -3.73 -1.42 14.50
N ALA A 142 -3.00 -2.54 14.44
CA ALA A 142 -1.75 -2.55 13.69
C ALA A 142 -1.46 -3.91 13.05
N LEU A 143 -1.06 -3.89 11.79
CA LEU A 143 -0.46 -4.98 11.05
C LEU A 143 0.91 -4.54 10.58
N VAL A 144 1.96 -5.26 10.97
CA VAL A 144 3.34 -4.93 10.58
C VAL A 144 3.97 -6.13 9.89
N LEU A 145 4.49 -5.89 8.70
CA LEU A 145 5.28 -6.87 7.95
C LEU A 145 6.77 -6.68 8.24
N LYS A 146 7.49 -7.79 8.31
CA LYS A 146 8.93 -7.78 8.51
C LYS A 146 9.60 -7.01 7.35
N GLY A 147 10.49 -6.10 7.70
CA GLY A 147 11.11 -5.19 6.74
C GLY A 147 10.55 -3.77 6.82
N GLY A 148 9.51 -3.54 7.64
CA GLY A 148 9.03 -2.19 7.96
C GLY A 148 7.89 -1.69 7.08
N TRP A 149 7.02 -2.57 6.61
CA TRP A 149 5.74 -2.15 6.04
C TRP A 149 4.66 -2.28 7.12
N ALA A 150 4.23 -1.14 7.65
CA ALA A 150 3.32 -1.05 8.78
C ALA A 150 2.03 -0.36 8.39
N PHE A 151 0.92 -0.96 8.77
CA PHE A 151 -0.44 -0.44 8.65
C PHE A 151 -0.96 -0.15 10.05
N TYR A 152 -1.31 1.09 10.31
CA TYR A 152 -1.82 1.51 11.59
C TYR A 152 -3.21 2.12 11.44
N LEU A 153 -4.15 1.64 12.24
CA LEU A 153 -5.53 2.12 12.31
C LEU A 153 -5.70 2.97 13.56
N GLN A 154 -6.04 4.23 13.37
CA GLN A 154 -6.40 5.14 14.44
C GLN A 154 -7.89 5.46 14.34
N PRO A 155 -8.75 4.93 15.21
CA PRO A 155 -10.14 5.35 15.28
C PRO A 155 -10.21 6.85 15.60
N LEU A 156 -10.92 7.62 14.77
CA LEU A 156 -11.21 9.03 15.03
C LEU A 156 -12.53 9.17 15.77
N ASP A 157 -13.48 8.30 15.45
CA ASP A 157 -14.76 8.11 16.09
C ASP A 157 -15.30 6.69 15.83
N ALA A 158 -16.55 6.42 16.19
CA ALA A 158 -17.15 5.09 16.02
C ALA A 158 -17.35 4.67 14.54
N GLN A 159 -17.33 5.61 13.59
CA GLN A 159 -17.61 5.39 12.18
C GLN A 159 -16.49 5.89 11.27
N THR A 160 -15.39 6.38 11.82
CA THR A 160 -14.31 6.97 11.05
C THR A 160 -12.97 6.48 11.55
N THR A 161 -12.15 6.00 10.64
CA THR A 161 -10.81 5.47 10.92
C THR A 161 -9.78 6.21 10.06
N ARG A 162 -8.68 6.57 10.68
CA ARG A 162 -7.47 7.02 10.00
C ARG A 162 -6.58 5.82 9.73
N LEU A 163 -6.33 5.51 8.46
CA LEU A 163 -5.35 4.53 8.03
C LEU A 163 -4.03 5.25 7.75
N ILE A 164 -3.01 4.92 8.52
CA ILE A 164 -1.64 5.40 8.34
C ILE A 164 -0.79 4.22 7.89
N VAL A 165 -0.09 4.38 6.76
CA VAL A 165 0.82 3.38 6.21
C VAL A 165 2.23 3.92 6.23
N ARG A 166 3.14 3.22 6.90
CA ARG A 166 4.57 3.51 6.89
C ARG A 166 5.31 2.39 6.18
N TYR A 167 6.06 2.76 5.16
CA TYR A 167 6.83 1.82 4.37
C TYR A 167 8.32 2.14 4.44
N ALA A 168 9.11 1.15 4.80
CA ALA A 168 10.56 1.19 4.71
C ALA A 168 11.01 0.53 3.40
N SER A 169 11.73 1.27 2.57
CA SER A 169 12.27 0.75 1.32
C SER A 169 13.37 -0.30 1.56
N PHE A 170 13.87 -0.91 0.48
CA PHE A 170 15.16 -1.59 0.55
C PHE A 170 16.29 -0.58 0.85
N PRO A 171 17.45 -1.02 1.35
CA PRO A 171 18.56 -0.13 1.72
C PRO A 171 19.06 0.68 0.53
N VAL A 172 18.91 2.00 0.60
CA VAL A 172 19.28 2.96 -0.47
C VAL A 172 20.39 3.90 0.01
N LYS A 173 20.35 4.27 1.30
CA LYS A 173 21.31 5.21 1.89
C LYS A 173 22.72 4.65 1.80
N GLY A 174 23.63 5.46 1.26
CA GLY A 174 25.03 5.06 1.06
C GLY A 174 25.30 4.30 -0.26
N SER A 175 24.28 4.03 -1.10
CA SER A 175 24.44 3.38 -2.39
C SER A 175 23.86 4.25 -3.51
N TRP A 176 24.72 4.89 -4.32
CA TRP A 176 24.29 5.73 -5.44
C TRP A 176 23.60 4.91 -6.55
N THR A 177 24.02 3.65 -6.76
CA THR A 177 23.38 2.77 -7.75
C THR A 177 21.96 2.37 -7.33
N ALA A 178 21.78 2.03 -6.05
CA ALA A 178 20.44 1.78 -5.49
C ALA A 178 19.56 3.03 -5.56
N ALA A 179 20.13 4.21 -5.28
CA ALA A 179 19.41 5.48 -5.34
C ALA A 179 18.95 5.82 -6.77
N LEU A 180 19.78 5.57 -7.78
CA LEU A 180 19.44 5.76 -9.20
C LEU A 180 18.26 4.90 -9.68
N PHE A 181 18.07 3.72 -9.12
CA PHE A 181 16.91 2.88 -9.39
C PHE A 181 15.71 3.27 -8.52
N TYR A 182 15.94 3.48 -7.22
CA TYR A 182 14.90 3.72 -6.25
C TYR A 182 14.08 4.97 -6.55
N TYR A 183 14.74 6.13 -6.62
CA TYR A 183 14.03 7.40 -6.71
C TYR A 183 13.25 7.62 -8.00
N PRO A 184 13.77 7.33 -9.20
CA PRO A 184 13.03 7.60 -10.42
C PRO A 184 12.12 6.47 -10.89
N ILE A 185 12.28 5.23 -10.38
CA ILE A 185 11.56 4.06 -10.88
C ILE A 185 10.75 3.39 -9.78
N PHE A 186 11.43 2.84 -8.76
CA PHE A 186 10.77 2.02 -7.77
C PHE A 186 9.80 2.81 -6.91
N GLU A 187 10.24 3.93 -6.37
CA GLU A 187 9.45 4.72 -5.43
C GLU A 187 8.17 5.30 -6.04
N PRO A 188 8.17 5.91 -7.26
CA PRO A 188 6.95 6.33 -7.94
C PRO A 188 6.00 5.17 -8.23
N ALA A 189 6.51 4.03 -8.67
CA ALA A 189 5.70 2.85 -8.93
C ALA A 189 5.07 2.32 -7.63
N HIS A 190 5.87 2.21 -6.56
CA HIS A 190 5.39 1.82 -5.23
C HIS A 190 4.34 2.80 -4.70
N PHE A 191 4.54 4.11 -4.86
CA PHE A 191 3.54 5.12 -4.47
C PHE A 191 2.20 4.89 -5.17
N ILE A 192 2.20 4.70 -6.50
CA ILE A 192 0.97 4.46 -7.27
C ILE A 192 0.24 3.23 -6.76
N MET A 193 0.97 2.13 -6.53
CA MET A 193 0.40 0.88 -6.04
C MET A 193 -0.12 0.99 -4.61
N GLU A 194 0.64 1.59 -3.70
CA GLU A 194 0.24 1.75 -2.30
C GLU A 194 -0.93 2.73 -2.16
N ALA A 195 -0.92 3.84 -2.89
CA ALA A 195 -2.06 4.77 -2.92
C ALA A 195 -3.33 4.08 -3.48
N GLY A 196 -3.17 3.28 -4.56
CA GLY A 196 -4.26 2.45 -5.10
C GLY A 196 -4.80 1.47 -4.07
N MET A 197 -3.93 0.78 -3.35
CA MET A 197 -4.28 -0.13 -2.25
C MET A 197 -5.06 0.59 -1.15
N MET A 198 -4.56 1.71 -0.66
CA MET A 198 -5.23 2.47 0.39
C MET A 198 -6.63 2.94 -0.04
N LEU A 199 -6.75 3.45 -1.26
CA LEU A 199 -8.04 3.85 -1.84
C LEU A 199 -8.96 2.66 -2.08
N GLY A 200 -8.43 1.51 -2.50
CA GLY A 200 -9.18 0.27 -2.69
C GLY A 200 -9.73 -0.29 -1.37
N ILE A 201 -8.95 -0.23 -0.28
CA ILE A 201 -9.42 -0.56 1.07
C ILE A 201 -10.53 0.40 1.50
N LYS A 202 -10.32 1.72 1.31
CA LYS A 202 -11.32 2.75 1.62
C LYS A 202 -12.64 2.46 0.91
N GLN A 203 -12.60 2.28 -0.40
CA GLN A 203 -13.81 2.02 -1.21
C GLN A 203 -14.59 0.80 -0.70
N ARG A 204 -13.90 -0.29 -0.39
CA ARG A 204 -14.53 -1.54 0.07
C ARG A 204 -15.10 -1.41 1.49
N ALA A 205 -14.35 -0.79 2.39
CA ALA A 205 -14.80 -0.58 3.76
C ALA A 205 -16.03 0.35 3.82
N GLU A 206 -16.04 1.44 3.04
CA GLU A 206 -17.15 2.38 2.98
C GLU A 206 -18.38 1.82 2.24
N ALA A 207 -18.18 1.01 1.18
CA ALA A 207 -19.28 0.35 0.46
C ALA A 207 -20.07 -0.60 1.36
N ALA A 208 -19.38 -1.32 2.25
CA ALA A 208 -20.05 -2.22 3.20
C ALA A 208 -20.94 -1.48 4.21
N MET A 209 -20.64 -0.20 4.50
CA MET A 209 -21.47 0.66 5.35
C MET A 209 -22.69 1.21 4.63
N SER A 210 -22.62 1.30 3.29
CA SER A 210 -23.70 1.84 2.44
C SER A 210 -24.74 0.78 2.07
N THR A 211 -24.45 -0.50 2.29
CA THR A 211 -25.39 -1.59 2.01
C THR A 211 -26.40 -1.67 3.17
N PRO A 212 -27.69 -1.39 2.94
CA PRO A 212 -28.69 -1.49 4.01
C PRO A 212 -28.69 -2.91 4.58
N ALA A 213 -28.75 -3.02 5.91
CA ALA A 213 -28.95 -4.34 6.53
C ALA A 213 -30.16 -5.03 5.89
N PRO A 214 -30.08 -6.34 5.55
CA PRO A 214 -31.20 -7.06 4.96
C PRO A 214 -32.40 -6.90 5.88
N LYS A 215 -33.54 -6.50 5.30
CA LYS A 215 -34.78 -6.29 6.09
C LYS A 215 -35.14 -7.58 6.79
N PRO A 216 -35.60 -7.54 8.06
CA PRO A 216 -35.98 -8.75 8.80
C PRO A 216 -36.97 -9.67 8.07
N ASN A 217 -37.70 -9.13 7.10
CA ASN A 217 -38.72 -9.82 6.28
C ASN A 217 -38.26 -10.01 4.82
N ASP A 218 -36.95 -10.06 4.54
CA ASP A 218 -36.46 -10.35 3.20
C ASP A 218 -36.82 -11.80 2.85
N PRO A 219 -37.59 -12.05 1.76
CA PRO A 219 -37.99 -13.41 1.34
C PRO A 219 -36.78 -14.33 1.14
N LEU A 220 -35.63 -13.80 0.73
CA LEU A 220 -34.40 -14.57 0.52
C LEU A 220 -33.81 -15.09 1.84
N LEU A 221 -33.98 -14.36 2.95
CA LEU A 221 -33.56 -14.81 4.29
C LEU A 221 -34.47 -15.90 4.85
N LEU A 222 -35.75 -15.88 4.50
CA LEU A 222 -36.70 -16.92 4.90
C LEU A 222 -36.40 -18.23 4.15
N LEU A 223 -36.12 -18.17 2.88
CA LEU A 223 -35.75 -19.35 2.04
C LEU A 223 -34.39 -19.95 2.50
N ALA A 224 -33.42 -19.12 2.90
CA ALA A 224 -32.12 -19.59 3.42
C ALA A 224 -32.24 -20.24 4.82
N LYS A 225 -33.27 -19.90 5.62
CA LYS A 225 -33.56 -20.53 6.90
C LYS A 225 -34.21 -21.89 6.76
N GLU A 226 -35.06 -22.05 5.74
CA GLU A 226 -35.78 -23.31 5.43
C GLU A 226 -34.88 -24.34 4.73
N ALA A 227 -33.75 -23.92 4.13
CA ALA A 227 -32.83 -24.80 3.44
C ALA A 227 -31.68 -25.36 4.34
N ARG A 228 -31.73 -25.16 5.68
CA ARG A 228 -30.78 -25.82 6.60
C ARG A 228 -31.39 -27.15 7.08
N PRO A 229 -30.74 -28.30 6.79
CA PRO A 229 -31.15 -29.60 7.27
C PRO A 229 -31.13 -29.73 8.77
#